data_0db2e4d027664c34a415b62cf661bfa7
#
_entry.id   0db2e4d027664c34a415b62cf661bfa7
#
_cell.length_a   1.000
_cell.length_b   1.000
_cell.length_c   1.000
_cell.angle_alpha   90.00
_cell.angle_beta   90.00
_cell.angle_gamma   90.00
#
_symmetry.space_group_name_H-M   'P 1'
#
loop_
_entity.id
_entity.type
_entity.pdbx_description
1 polymer ?
#
loop_
_entity_poly.entity_id
_entity_poly.type
_entity_poly.pdbx_seq_one_letter_code
_entity_poly.pdbx_strand_id
1 'polypeptide(L)'
;IRDVHMSRGLGDVHKRQVTSNEYLGVFYPSLFSSDNAGKNVVVPASHGIIRTIALSDQVSFPWFAPAGTRRGGITNASAAGFINDEGEFNSVALNTGQRDTLYSNKINPITFLTGSGLVNFGQKTRAANASALDRINVARLVIYLRSQLDKLAKPYIFEPNDKITRDEIKAQADSLLLELVGQRALYDFLVVCDESNNTPARIDRNELYLDIAIEPVKAVEFIFIPLRLKNTGEIAGL
;
A
#
# COMPACT_ATOMS: atom_id res chain seq x y z
N ILE A 1 8.87 6.28 1.33
CA ILE A 1 8.32 6.92 0.13
C ILE A 1 9.38 7.85 -0.42
N ARG A 2 9.81 7.61 -1.65
CA ARG A 2 10.85 8.40 -2.31
C ARG A 2 10.29 8.95 -3.62
N ASP A 3 10.42 10.26 -3.80
CA ASP A 3 10.06 10.91 -5.06
C ASP A 3 11.19 10.81 -6.07
N VAL A 4 10.79 10.64 -7.31
CA VAL A 4 11.69 10.81 -8.44
C VAL A 4 11.39 12.19 -9.04
N HIS A 5 12.28 13.15 -8.80
CA HIS A 5 12.23 14.42 -9.52
C HIS A 5 12.57 14.15 -10.99
N MET A 6 11.59 14.34 -11.84
CA MET A 6 11.75 14.27 -13.29
C MET A 6 11.75 15.67 -13.85
N SER A 7 12.92 16.17 -14.13
CA SER A 7 13.10 17.46 -14.83
C SER A 7 12.93 17.36 -16.36
N ARG A 8 12.78 16.16 -16.90
CA ARG A 8 12.68 15.94 -18.37
C ARG A 8 11.70 14.81 -18.62
N GLY A 9 10.62 15.06 -19.27
CA GLY A 9 9.56 14.18 -19.74
C GLY A 9 9.58 12.68 -19.43
N LEU A 10 8.56 11.95 -19.79
CA LEU A 10 8.40 10.49 -19.55
C LEU A 10 9.61 9.62 -19.98
N GLY A 11 10.47 10.11 -20.90
CA GLY A 11 11.67 9.40 -21.37
C GLY A 11 12.80 9.28 -20.34
N ASP A 12 12.86 10.16 -19.34
CA ASP A 12 13.92 10.17 -18.33
C ASP A 12 13.63 9.24 -17.12
N VAL A 13 12.41 8.70 -17.03
CA VAL A 13 12.00 7.73 -16.00
C VAL A 13 12.89 6.47 -16.04
N HIS A 14 13.34 6.09 -17.22
CA HIS A 14 14.15 4.89 -17.42
C HIS A 14 15.64 5.05 -17.06
N LYS A 15 16.14 6.28 -16.94
CA LYS A 15 17.57 6.53 -16.73
C LYS A 15 18.00 6.59 -15.26
N ARG A 16 17.08 6.81 -14.31
CA ARG A 16 17.40 6.76 -12.90
C ARG A 16 17.06 5.38 -12.34
N GLN A 17 18.07 4.59 -12.06
CA GLN A 17 17.91 3.31 -11.35
C GLN A 17 17.38 3.58 -9.94
N VAL A 18 16.07 3.48 -9.77
CA VAL A 18 15.46 3.44 -8.44
C VAL A 18 15.59 2.01 -7.93
N THR A 19 16.26 1.86 -6.81
CA THR A 19 16.47 0.56 -6.13
C THR A 19 15.14 -0.19 -5.99
N SER A 20 15.14 -1.47 -6.30
CA SER A 20 14.00 -2.35 -6.03
C SER A 20 13.86 -2.53 -4.51
N ASN A 21 12.66 -2.25 -4.00
CA ASN A 21 12.35 -2.44 -2.58
C ASN A 21 10.83 -2.58 -2.41
N GLU A 22 10.42 -3.54 -1.61
CA GLU A 22 9.03 -3.87 -1.33
C GLU A 22 8.31 -2.82 -0.45
N TYR A 23 9.10 -1.98 0.23
CA TYR A 23 8.59 -0.89 1.09
C TYR A 23 8.79 0.50 0.47
N LEU A 24 9.19 0.57 -0.79
CA LEU A 24 9.37 1.82 -1.53
C LEU A 24 8.23 2.04 -2.51
N GLY A 25 7.51 3.15 -2.39
CA GLY A 25 6.55 3.65 -3.37
C GLY A 25 7.13 4.86 -4.13
N VAL A 26 6.96 4.88 -5.46
CA VAL A 26 7.32 6.00 -6.31
C VAL A 26 6.06 6.60 -6.91
N PHE A 27 5.97 7.93 -6.89
CA PHE A 27 4.80 8.68 -7.33
C PHE A 27 5.20 9.78 -8.31
N TYR A 28 4.33 10.08 -9.27
CA TYR A 28 4.51 11.09 -10.31
C TYR A 28 3.15 11.69 -10.69
N PRO A 29 3.07 12.99 -11.02
CA PRO A 29 4.12 14.02 -11.00
C PRO A 29 4.25 14.73 -9.65
N SER A 30 5.12 15.78 -9.58
CA SER A 30 5.20 16.68 -8.43
C SER A 30 3.91 17.49 -8.27
N LEU A 31 3.73 18.12 -7.13
CA LEU A 31 2.51 18.84 -6.76
C LEU A 31 2.77 20.34 -6.71
N PHE A 32 1.81 21.12 -7.16
CA PHE A 32 1.77 22.56 -7.00
C PHE A 32 0.88 22.92 -5.81
N SER A 33 1.47 23.53 -4.80
CA SER A 33 0.83 23.82 -3.52
C SER A 33 1.16 25.25 -3.09
N SER A 34 0.51 25.72 -2.03
CA SER A 34 0.83 27.00 -1.40
C SER A 34 1.49 26.76 -0.03
N ASP A 35 2.49 27.56 0.29
CA ASP A 35 3.06 27.60 1.62
C ASP A 35 2.17 28.34 2.63
N ASN A 36 2.59 28.38 3.90
CA ASN A 36 1.83 29.06 4.95
C ASN A 36 1.72 30.59 4.76
N ALA A 37 2.57 31.18 3.92
CA ALA A 37 2.53 32.60 3.55
C ALA A 37 1.69 32.84 2.29
N GLY A 38 1.06 31.81 1.73
CA GLY A 38 0.26 31.90 0.50
C GLY A 38 1.11 31.93 -0.80
N LYS A 39 2.42 31.74 -0.71
CA LYS A 39 3.29 31.67 -1.87
C LYS A 39 3.19 30.27 -2.52
N ASN A 40 3.06 30.28 -3.84
CA ASN A 40 3.02 29.04 -4.61
C ASN A 40 4.40 28.36 -4.64
N VAL A 41 4.41 27.07 -4.36
CA VAL A 41 5.61 26.22 -4.31
C VAL A 41 5.35 24.90 -5.01
N VAL A 42 6.37 24.36 -5.66
CA VAL A 42 6.33 23.00 -6.20
C VAL A 42 6.97 22.08 -5.19
N VAL A 43 6.20 21.11 -4.75
CA VAL A 43 6.61 20.13 -3.76
C VAL A 43 6.65 18.72 -4.35
N PRO A 44 7.52 17.85 -3.85
CA PRO A 44 7.52 16.45 -4.26
C PRO A 44 6.17 15.78 -4.05
N ALA A 45 5.85 14.79 -4.90
CA ALA A 45 4.63 13.99 -4.79
C ALA A 45 4.47 13.34 -3.41
N SER A 46 5.56 12.93 -2.75
CA SER A 46 5.55 12.33 -1.41
C SER A 46 4.89 13.23 -0.36
N HIS A 47 5.01 14.55 -0.48
CA HIS A 47 4.36 15.49 0.43
C HIS A 47 2.83 15.31 0.46
N GLY A 48 2.20 15.24 -0.71
CA GLY A 48 0.75 14.99 -0.80
C GLY A 48 0.38 13.57 -0.41
N ILE A 49 1.18 12.59 -0.82
CA ILE A 49 0.92 11.16 -0.56
C ILE A 49 1.01 10.82 0.93
N ILE A 50 1.99 11.35 1.67
CA ILE A 50 2.07 11.15 3.13
C ILE A 50 0.81 11.67 3.82
N ARG A 51 0.34 12.86 3.44
CA ARG A 51 -0.92 13.39 3.95
C ARG A 51 -2.12 12.51 3.58
N THR A 52 -2.21 12.07 2.32
CA THR A 52 -3.27 11.17 1.85
C THR A 52 -3.29 9.85 2.63
N ILE A 53 -2.13 9.28 2.91
CA ILE A 53 -1.99 8.08 3.75
C ILE A 53 -2.48 8.36 5.17
N ALA A 54 -2.05 9.46 5.79
CA ALA A 54 -2.48 9.82 7.15
C ALA A 54 -4.00 10.05 7.24
N LEU A 55 -4.60 10.72 6.27
CA LEU A 55 -6.06 10.90 6.19
C LEU A 55 -6.79 9.57 5.96
N SER A 56 -6.23 8.70 5.12
CA SER A 56 -6.77 7.34 4.92
C SER A 56 -6.78 6.54 6.22
N ASP A 57 -5.75 6.67 7.05
CA ASP A 57 -5.66 5.96 8.33
C ASP A 57 -6.63 6.51 9.39
N GLN A 58 -7.02 7.78 9.29
CA GLN A 58 -8.03 8.35 10.17
C GLN A 58 -9.46 7.88 9.86
N VAL A 59 -9.75 7.59 8.58
CA VAL A 59 -11.09 7.20 8.12
C VAL A 59 -11.25 5.71 7.88
N SER A 60 -10.14 4.96 7.87
CA SER A 60 -10.10 3.52 7.63
C SER A 60 -8.84 2.91 8.27
N PHE A 61 -8.53 1.67 7.93
CA PHE A 61 -7.38 0.97 8.48
C PHE A 61 -6.14 1.06 7.58
N PRO A 62 -4.91 0.86 8.12
CA PRO A 62 -3.66 0.92 7.36
C PRO A 62 -3.56 -0.03 6.16
N TRP A 63 -4.30 -1.12 6.18
CA TRP A 63 -4.31 -2.11 5.09
C TRP A 63 -5.28 -1.81 3.97
N PHE A 64 -6.00 -0.69 4.02
CA PHE A 64 -6.75 -0.21 2.86
C PHE A 64 -5.85 0.59 1.93
N ALA A 65 -6.09 0.44 0.62
CA ALA A 65 -5.33 1.16 -0.40
C ALA A 65 -5.52 2.68 -0.27
N PRO A 66 -4.45 3.48 -0.08
CA PRO A 66 -4.53 4.94 -0.06
C PRO A 66 -4.57 5.49 -1.49
N ALA A 67 -5.50 5.00 -2.29
CA ALA A 67 -5.63 5.31 -3.71
C ALA A 67 -7.09 5.38 -4.14
N GLY A 68 -7.33 5.95 -5.31
CA GLY A 68 -8.66 6.12 -5.90
C GLY A 68 -9.47 7.24 -5.25
N THR A 69 -10.70 7.41 -5.71
CA THR A 69 -11.56 8.54 -5.33
C THR A 69 -12.00 8.53 -3.86
N ARG A 70 -12.01 7.37 -3.21
CA ARG A 70 -12.51 7.24 -1.82
C ARG A 70 -11.45 7.62 -0.78
N ARG A 71 -10.17 7.30 -1.00
CA ARG A 71 -9.08 7.46 -0.02
C ARG A 71 -7.80 8.05 -0.60
N GLY A 72 -7.72 8.23 -1.92
CA GLY A 72 -6.55 8.74 -2.62
C GLY A 72 -6.59 10.25 -2.89
N GLY A 73 -7.58 10.99 -2.36
CA GLY A 73 -7.71 12.42 -2.60
C GLY A 73 -6.53 13.22 -2.05
N ILE A 74 -6.00 14.13 -2.87
CA ILE A 74 -4.91 15.05 -2.51
C ILE A 74 -5.52 16.43 -2.36
N THR A 75 -5.64 16.91 -1.12
CA THR A 75 -6.36 18.15 -0.79
C THR A 75 -5.45 19.35 -0.52
N ASN A 76 -4.13 19.13 -0.48
CA ASN A 76 -3.13 20.16 -0.18
C ASN A 76 -2.33 20.60 -1.43
N ALA A 77 -2.87 20.35 -2.60
CA ALA A 77 -2.29 20.78 -3.87
C ALA A 77 -3.38 21.17 -4.86
N SER A 78 -3.12 22.17 -5.70
CA SER A 78 -4.06 22.67 -6.69
C SER A 78 -3.83 22.07 -8.08
N ALA A 79 -2.60 21.65 -8.38
CA ALA A 79 -2.23 21.03 -9.65
C ALA A 79 -1.12 19.99 -9.47
N ALA A 80 -0.93 19.16 -10.48
CA ALA A 80 0.17 18.21 -10.56
C ALA A 80 0.98 18.49 -11.84
N GLY A 81 2.31 18.44 -11.76
CA GLY A 81 3.17 18.79 -12.88
C GLY A 81 4.65 18.75 -12.54
N PHE A 82 5.46 19.45 -13.29
CA PHE A 82 6.91 19.53 -13.08
C PHE A 82 7.41 20.96 -13.39
N ILE A 83 8.60 21.27 -12.90
CA ILE A 83 9.31 22.49 -13.26
C ILE A 83 10.14 22.19 -14.51
N ASN A 84 10.00 23.02 -15.55
CA ASN A 84 10.80 22.96 -16.77
C ASN A 84 12.23 23.51 -16.54
N ASP A 85 13.08 23.43 -17.56
CA ASP A 85 14.47 23.92 -17.50
C ASP A 85 14.54 25.46 -17.33
N GLU A 86 13.46 26.19 -17.63
CA GLU A 86 13.31 27.63 -17.48
C GLU A 86 12.83 28.05 -16.10
N GLY A 87 12.52 27.08 -15.23
CA GLY A 87 12.05 27.31 -13.87
C GLY A 87 10.54 27.52 -13.73
N GLU A 88 9.77 27.31 -14.82
CA GLU A 88 8.33 27.47 -14.83
C GLU A 88 7.61 26.16 -14.52
N PHE A 89 6.47 26.25 -13.83
CA PHE A 89 5.62 25.10 -13.54
C PHE A 89 4.75 24.74 -14.75
N ASN A 90 4.95 23.54 -15.27
CA ASN A 90 4.12 22.94 -16.31
C ASN A 90 3.16 21.91 -15.72
N SER A 91 1.87 22.19 -15.79
CA SER A 91 0.83 21.25 -15.35
C SER A 91 0.74 20.05 -16.30
N VAL A 92 0.59 18.86 -15.73
CA VAL A 92 0.48 17.60 -16.46
C VAL A 92 -0.88 16.96 -16.20
N ALA A 93 -1.66 16.79 -17.26
CA ALA A 93 -2.89 16.00 -17.26
C ALA A 93 -2.60 14.63 -17.87
N LEU A 94 -2.45 13.60 -17.04
CA LEU A 94 -2.17 12.24 -17.50
C LEU A 94 -3.42 11.61 -18.13
N ASN A 95 -3.33 11.22 -19.40
CA ASN A 95 -4.35 10.39 -20.04
C ASN A 95 -4.26 8.91 -19.58
N THR A 96 -5.24 8.09 -19.95
CA THR A 96 -5.31 6.67 -19.51
C THR A 96 -4.05 5.89 -19.92
N GLY A 97 -3.61 5.99 -21.19
CA GLY A 97 -2.43 5.26 -21.68
C GLY A 97 -1.13 5.67 -20.97
N GLN A 98 -0.97 6.96 -20.64
CA GLN A 98 0.17 7.44 -19.88
C GLN A 98 0.15 6.91 -18.44
N ARG A 99 -1.02 6.87 -17.79
CA ARG A 99 -1.17 6.27 -16.47
C ARG A 99 -0.83 4.79 -16.48
N ASP A 100 -1.30 4.04 -17.48
CA ASP A 100 -1.02 2.61 -17.64
C ASP A 100 0.47 2.35 -17.85
N THR A 101 1.14 3.20 -18.65
CA THR A 101 2.60 3.13 -18.87
C THR A 101 3.36 3.36 -17.56
N LEU A 102 3.01 4.39 -16.79
CA LEU A 102 3.61 4.67 -15.49
C LEU A 102 3.39 3.51 -14.52
N TYR A 103 2.15 3.04 -14.43
CA TYR A 103 1.77 1.97 -13.52
C TYR A 103 2.42 0.63 -13.85
N SER A 104 2.60 0.33 -15.14
CA SER A 104 3.36 -0.85 -15.59
C SER A 104 4.83 -0.79 -15.17
N ASN A 105 5.41 0.42 -15.13
CA ASN A 105 6.77 0.66 -14.65
C ASN A 105 6.88 0.85 -13.11
N LYS A 106 5.83 0.49 -12.35
CA LYS A 106 5.77 0.58 -10.89
C LYS A 106 5.93 2.03 -10.37
N ILE A 107 5.40 2.99 -11.13
CA ILE A 107 5.28 4.40 -10.76
C ILE A 107 3.80 4.69 -10.58
N ASN A 108 3.42 5.18 -9.40
CA ASN A 108 2.04 5.46 -9.06
C ASN A 108 1.65 6.84 -9.62
N PRO A 109 0.68 6.93 -10.55
CA PRO A 109 0.28 8.19 -11.12
C PRO A 109 -0.60 9.00 -10.17
N ILE A 110 -0.34 10.31 -10.11
CA ILE A 110 -1.26 11.30 -9.56
C ILE A 110 -1.98 11.95 -10.75
N THR A 111 -3.30 11.98 -10.71
CA THR A 111 -4.11 12.49 -11.81
C THR A 111 -5.23 13.36 -11.32
N PHE A 112 -5.69 14.27 -12.16
CA PHE A 112 -6.91 15.03 -11.92
C PHE A 112 -8.10 14.26 -12.49
N LEU A 113 -9.11 14.02 -11.66
CA LEU A 113 -10.37 13.42 -12.06
C LEU A 113 -11.50 14.43 -11.90
N THR A 114 -12.29 14.61 -12.94
CA THR A 114 -13.46 15.50 -12.92
C THR A 114 -14.41 15.07 -11.79
N GLY A 115 -14.76 16.01 -10.93
CA GLY A 115 -15.61 15.75 -9.75
C GLY A 115 -14.91 15.22 -8.51
N SER A 116 -13.64 14.78 -8.59
CA SER A 116 -12.86 14.28 -7.45
C SER A 116 -11.58 15.07 -7.19
N GLY A 117 -11.16 15.93 -8.10
CA GLY A 117 -9.92 16.72 -7.99
C GLY A 117 -8.65 15.87 -8.21
N LEU A 118 -7.57 16.27 -7.56
CA LEU A 118 -6.31 15.51 -7.59
C LEU A 118 -6.40 14.26 -6.75
N VAL A 119 -6.03 13.12 -7.35
CA VAL A 119 -6.11 11.79 -6.72
C VAL A 119 -4.83 11.01 -6.97
N ASN A 120 -4.36 10.34 -5.96
CA ASN A 120 -3.42 9.23 -6.12
C ASN A 120 -4.16 8.05 -6.77
N PHE A 121 -3.72 7.63 -7.94
CA PHE A 121 -4.37 6.58 -8.74
C PHE A 121 -3.49 5.33 -8.89
N GLY A 122 -2.65 5.06 -7.89
CA GLY A 122 -1.80 3.88 -7.87
C GLY A 122 -1.35 3.49 -6.46
N GLN A 123 -1.00 2.21 -6.30
CA GLN A 123 -0.55 1.64 -5.03
C GLN A 123 0.54 0.58 -5.17
N LYS A 124 1.31 0.59 -6.25
CA LYS A 124 2.43 -0.34 -6.45
C LYS A 124 3.64 0.04 -5.63
N THR A 125 4.31 -0.96 -5.09
CA THR A 125 5.66 -0.82 -4.55
C THR A 125 6.71 -1.02 -5.66
N ARG A 126 7.97 -0.80 -5.35
CA ARG A 126 9.10 -1.09 -6.23
C ARG A 126 9.66 -2.52 -6.04
N ALA A 127 8.84 -3.45 -5.58
CA ALA A 127 9.23 -4.86 -5.48
C ALA A 127 9.80 -5.38 -6.81
N ALA A 128 10.92 -6.12 -6.76
CA ALA A 128 11.55 -6.65 -7.98
C ALA A 128 10.64 -7.68 -8.66
N ASN A 129 10.12 -8.62 -7.89
CA ASN A 129 9.29 -9.71 -8.33
C ASN A 129 7.81 -9.46 -8.01
N ALA A 130 6.92 -10.12 -8.73
CA ALA A 130 5.51 -10.15 -8.40
C ALA A 130 5.32 -10.97 -7.11
N SER A 131 4.82 -10.33 -6.07
CA SER A 131 4.53 -10.93 -4.77
C SER A 131 3.35 -10.20 -4.11
N ALA A 132 2.87 -10.69 -2.98
CA ALA A 132 1.86 -9.97 -2.20
C ALA A 132 2.35 -8.58 -1.77
N LEU A 133 3.66 -8.40 -1.56
CA LEU A 133 4.29 -7.13 -1.17
C LEU A 133 4.49 -6.15 -2.34
N ASP A 134 4.03 -6.47 -3.55
CA ASP A 134 4.07 -5.54 -4.68
C ASP A 134 3.01 -4.43 -4.58
N ARG A 135 2.21 -4.43 -3.50
CA ARG A 135 1.17 -3.43 -3.21
C ARG A 135 1.41 -2.73 -1.87
N ILE A 136 1.21 -1.41 -1.86
CA ILE A 136 1.43 -0.55 -0.68
C ILE A 136 0.52 -0.96 0.48
N ASN A 137 -0.73 -1.31 0.22
CA ASN A 137 -1.66 -1.73 1.27
C ASN A 137 -1.17 -2.99 2.00
N VAL A 138 -0.66 -3.99 1.27
CA VAL A 138 -0.14 -5.23 1.88
C VAL A 138 1.18 -4.97 2.61
N ALA A 139 2.09 -4.18 2.03
CA ALA A 139 3.33 -3.79 2.70
C ALA A 139 3.06 -3.09 4.05
N ARG A 140 2.04 -2.21 4.09
CA ARG A 140 1.60 -1.52 5.31
C ARG A 140 0.95 -2.47 6.33
N LEU A 141 0.15 -3.43 5.86
CA LEU A 141 -0.40 -4.49 6.70
C LEU A 141 0.71 -5.29 7.39
N VAL A 142 1.76 -5.69 6.65
CA VAL A 142 2.89 -6.44 7.22
C VAL A 142 3.65 -5.62 8.26
N ILE A 143 3.85 -4.31 8.01
CA ILE A 143 4.47 -3.41 9.00
C ILE A 143 3.63 -3.33 10.27
N TYR A 144 2.31 -3.17 10.12
CA TYR A 144 1.37 -3.16 11.25
C TYR A 144 1.42 -4.46 12.05
N LEU A 145 1.32 -5.61 11.36
CA LEU A 145 1.39 -6.93 11.98
C LEU A 145 2.68 -7.13 12.78
N ARG A 146 3.83 -6.81 12.19
CA ARG A 146 5.13 -6.89 12.90
C ARG A 146 5.10 -6.10 14.19
N SER A 147 4.59 -4.88 14.16
CA SER A 147 4.50 -4.03 15.35
C SER A 147 3.57 -4.59 16.43
N GLN A 148 2.46 -5.22 16.05
CA GLN A 148 1.53 -5.84 17.01
C GLN A 148 2.10 -7.13 17.57
N LEU A 149 2.68 -7.98 16.72
CA LEU A 149 3.31 -9.24 17.14
C LEU A 149 4.52 -9.01 18.05
N ASP A 150 5.33 -7.98 17.78
CA ASP A 150 6.43 -7.59 18.67
C ASP A 150 5.91 -7.20 20.07
N LYS A 151 4.79 -6.48 20.14
CA LYS A 151 4.17 -6.11 21.42
C LYS A 151 3.61 -7.33 22.15
N LEU A 152 2.98 -8.24 21.40
CA LEU A 152 2.42 -9.49 21.91
C LEU A 152 3.51 -10.41 22.45
N ALA A 153 4.65 -10.51 21.76
CA ALA A 153 5.73 -11.42 22.14
C ALA A 153 6.55 -10.94 23.36
N LYS A 154 6.64 -9.62 23.60
CA LYS A 154 7.46 -9.06 24.68
C LYS A 154 7.20 -9.63 26.08
N PRO A 155 5.96 -9.82 26.54
CA PRO A 155 5.69 -10.40 27.87
C PRO A 155 6.21 -11.81 28.06
N TYR A 156 6.38 -12.57 26.97
CA TYR A 156 6.83 -13.96 27.03
C TYR A 156 8.34 -14.14 27.03
N ILE A 157 9.09 -13.03 26.92
CA ILE A 157 10.56 -13.07 27.04
C ILE A 157 10.91 -13.37 28.50
N PHE A 158 11.69 -14.44 28.73
CA PHE A 158 12.07 -15.02 30.01
C PHE A 158 11.00 -15.88 30.68
N GLU A 159 9.84 -16.10 30.08
CA GLU A 159 8.89 -17.09 30.56
C GLU A 159 9.40 -18.53 30.26
N PRO A 160 8.95 -19.54 31.01
CA PRO A 160 9.30 -20.94 30.74
C PRO A 160 8.88 -21.35 29.32
N ASN A 161 9.77 -22.04 28.61
CA ASN A 161 9.46 -22.53 27.25
C ASN A 161 8.76 -23.90 27.35
N ASP A 162 7.55 -23.91 27.89
CA ASP A 162 6.71 -25.07 28.01
C ASP A 162 5.48 -25.01 27.07
N LYS A 163 4.67 -26.08 27.15
CA LYS A 163 3.45 -26.16 26.34
C LYS A 163 2.44 -25.04 26.68
N ILE A 164 2.35 -24.66 27.94
CA ILE A 164 1.38 -23.67 28.43
C ILE A 164 1.71 -22.31 27.80
N THR A 165 2.96 -21.87 27.88
CA THR A 165 3.44 -20.63 27.28
C THR A 165 3.24 -20.61 25.76
N ARG A 166 3.51 -21.75 25.08
CA ARG A 166 3.29 -21.85 23.63
C ARG A 166 1.81 -21.78 23.25
N ASP A 167 0.94 -22.41 24.01
CA ASP A 167 -0.51 -22.37 23.78
C ASP A 167 -1.08 -20.97 24.04
N GLU A 168 -0.59 -20.25 25.06
CA GLU A 168 -1.00 -18.89 25.37
C GLU A 168 -0.60 -17.89 24.26
N ILE A 169 0.66 -17.91 23.83
CA ILE A 169 1.12 -16.98 22.78
C ILE A 169 0.43 -17.26 21.45
N LYS A 170 0.18 -18.54 21.14
CA LYS A 170 -0.61 -18.96 19.98
C LYS A 170 -2.03 -18.41 20.05
N ALA A 171 -2.72 -18.60 21.17
CA ALA A 171 -4.09 -18.14 21.36
C ALA A 171 -4.22 -16.61 21.23
N GLN A 172 -3.23 -15.84 21.72
CA GLN A 172 -3.20 -14.40 21.55
C GLN A 172 -2.93 -13.99 20.10
N ALA A 173 -2.04 -14.69 19.39
CA ALA A 173 -1.79 -14.46 17.97
C ALA A 173 -3.03 -14.81 17.13
N ASP A 174 -3.69 -15.93 17.39
CA ASP A 174 -4.94 -16.34 16.73
C ASP A 174 -6.04 -15.28 16.94
N SER A 175 -6.20 -14.75 18.15
CA SER A 175 -7.18 -13.71 18.47
C SER A 175 -6.91 -12.41 17.69
N LEU A 176 -5.65 -11.97 17.64
CA LEU A 176 -5.25 -10.79 16.85
C LEU A 176 -5.55 -10.97 15.36
N LEU A 177 -5.18 -12.12 14.80
CA LEU A 177 -5.35 -12.38 13.38
C LEU A 177 -6.83 -12.56 13.00
N LEU A 178 -7.64 -13.17 13.87
CA LEU A 178 -9.08 -13.28 13.69
C LEU A 178 -9.77 -11.90 13.66
N GLU A 179 -9.34 -10.98 14.53
CA GLU A 179 -9.82 -9.59 14.48
C GLU A 179 -9.51 -8.95 13.13
N LEU A 180 -8.30 -9.17 12.58
CA LEU A 180 -7.89 -8.65 11.29
C LEU A 180 -8.67 -9.26 10.11
N VAL A 181 -9.09 -10.51 10.20
CA VAL A 181 -10.03 -11.11 9.23
C VAL A 181 -11.36 -10.38 9.29
N GLY A 182 -11.92 -10.14 10.49
CA GLY A 182 -13.15 -9.36 10.69
C GLY A 182 -13.06 -7.94 10.16
N GLN A 183 -11.88 -7.31 10.23
CA GLN A 183 -11.59 -5.97 9.73
C GLN A 183 -11.17 -5.95 8.24
N ARG A 184 -11.31 -7.07 7.51
CA ARG A 184 -11.03 -7.20 6.08
C ARG A 184 -9.55 -6.96 5.71
N ALA A 185 -8.63 -7.27 6.60
CA ALA A 185 -7.20 -7.24 6.34
C ALA A 185 -6.71 -8.53 5.69
N LEU A 186 -7.23 -9.65 6.15
CA LEU A 186 -6.85 -11.01 5.75
C LEU A 186 -8.06 -11.78 5.24
N TYR A 187 -7.82 -12.69 4.29
CA TYR A 187 -8.79 -13.72 3.92
C TYR A 187 -8.71 -14.89 4.89
N ASP A 188 -7.48 -15.33 5.18
CA ASP A 188 -7.21 -16.46 6.06
C ASP A 188 -5.82 -16.33 6.69
N PHE A 189 -5.55 -17.13 7.72
CA PHE A 189 -4.26 -17.22 8.39
C PHE A 189 -4.02 -18.58 9.00
N LEU A 190 -2.76 -18.90 9.27
CA LEU A 190 -2.34 -20.08 10.01
C LEU A 190 -1.27 -19.69 11.03
N VAL A 191 -1.45 -20.12 12.27
CA VAL A 191 -0.47 -19.96 13.36
C VAL A 191 0.00 -21.31 13.84
N VAL A 192 1.30 -21.53 13.83
CA VAL A 192 1.95 -22.73 14.33
C VAL A 192 2.89 -22.36 15.46
N CYS A 193 2.63 -22.90 16.65
CA CYS A 193 3.49 -22.76 17.83
C CYS A 193 3.35 -24.03 18.68
N ASP A 194 3.85 -25.13 18.15
CA ASP A 194 3.74 -26.45 18.77
C ASP A 194 5.08 -27.21 18.68
N GLU A 195 5.06 -28.50 18.94
CA GLU A 195 6.25 -29.34 18.92
C GLU A 195 6.84 -29.55 17.53
N SER A 196 6.07 -29.28 16.47
CA SER A 196 6.55 -29.43 15.09
C SER A 196 7.56 -28.34 14.72
N ASN A 197 7.35 -27.12 15.22
CA ASN A 197 8.26 -26.00 15.01
C ASN A 197 9.11 -25.63 16.23
N ASN A 198 8.79 -26.12 17.45
CA ASN A 198 9.59 -25.95 18.66
C ASN A 198 10.18 -27.30 19.08
N THR A 199 11.20 -27.74 18.34
CA THR A 199 11.89 -29.01 18.60
C THR A 199 12.74 -28.94 19.90
N PRO A 200 13.06 -30.09 20.56
CA PRO A 200 13.91 -30.10 21.74
C PRO A 200 15.22 -29.31 21.54
N ALA A 201 15.85 -29.44 20.40
CA ALA A 201 17.10 -28.72 20.10
C ALA A 201 16.92 -27.18 20.05
N ARG A 202 15.74 -26.66 19.73
CA ARG A 202 15.42 -25.22 19.79
C ARG A 202 15.14 -24.80 21.23
N ILE A 203 14.42 -25.62 21.97
CA ILE A 203 14.15 -25.40 23.41
C ILE A 203 15.45 -25.35 24.21
N ASP A 204 16.38 -26.27 23.94
CA ASP A 204 17.72 -26.30 24.58
C ASP A 204 18.56 -25.05 24.29
N ARG A 205 18.27 -24.34 23.16
CA ARG A 205 18.88 -23.03 22.82
C ARG A 205 18.10 -21.84 23.37
N ASN A 206 17.08 -22.07 24.19
CA ASN A 206 16.16 -21.04 24.71
C ASN A 206 15.42 -20.26 23.61
N GLU A 207 15.09 -20.92 22.50
CA GLU A 207 14.38 -20.35 21.37
C GLU A 207 12.92 -20.78 21.37
N LEU A 208 11.99 -19.83 21.12
CA LEU A 208 10.59 -20.11 20.84
C LEU A 208 10.26 -19.62 19.44
N TYR A 209 9.64 -20.48 18.63
CA TYR A 209 9.25 -20.20 17.27
C TYR A 209 7.72 -20.11 17.16
N LEU A 210 7.25 -18.95 16.71
CA LEU A 210 5.88 -18.69 16.34
C LEU A 210 5.83 -18.45 14.83
N ASP A 211 5.39 -19.44 14.06
CA ASP A 211 5.28 -19.35 12.62
C ASP A 211 3.88 -18.89 12.24
N ILE A 212 3.80 -17.82 11.42
CA ILE A 212 2.54 -17.22 10.99
C ILE A 212 2.52 -17.12 9.47
N ALA A 213 1.55 -17.76 8.84
CA ALA A 213 1.21 -17.58 7.44
C ALA A 213 -0.06 -16.75 7.30
N ILE A 214 -0.10 -15.83 6.36
CA ILE A 214 -1.25 -14.94 6.13
C ILE A 214 -1.63 -14.86 4.66
N GLU A 215 -2.92 -14.76 4.37
CA GLU A 215 -3.47 -14.43 3.05
C GLU A 215 -4.07 -13.03 3.07
N PRO A 216 -3.35 -11.99 2.58
CA PRO A 216 -3.82 -10.61 2.63
C PRO A 216 -4.94 -10.35 1.62
N VAL A 217 -5.91 -9.53 1.99
CA VAL A 217 -6.97 -9.08 1.08
C VAL A 217 -6.38 -8.17 0.00
N LYS A 218 -6.68 -8.49 -1.26
CA LYS A 218 -6.27 -7.71 -2.42
C LYS A 218 -7.27 -6.60 -2.72
N ALA A 219 -6.77 -5.41 -3.07
CA ALA A 219 -7.62 -4.33 -3.55
C ALA A 219 -7.98 -4.53 -5.03
N VAL A 220 -9.20 -4.14 -5.39
CA VAL A 220 -9.64 -4.12 -6.79
C VAL A 220 -8.94 -2.97 -7.52
N GLU A 221 -8.24 -3.26 -8.60
CA GLU A 221 -7.56 -2.27 -9.45
C GLU A 221 -8.21 -2.14 -10.83
N PHE A 222 -8.82 -3.22 -11.32
CA PHE A 222 -9.46 -3.27 -12.62
C PHE A 222 -10.89 -3.76 -12.49
N ILE A 223 -11.82 -3.07 -13.11
CA ILE A 223 -13.25 -3.44 -13.17
C ILE A 223 -13.61 -3.60 -14.64
N PHE A 224 -14.01 -4.80 -15.03
CA PHE A 224 -14.51 -5.09 -16.36
C PHE A 224 -16.04 -5.12 -16.32
N ILE A 225 -16.69 -4.29 -17.11
CA ILE A 225 -18.14 -4.19 -17.19
C ILE A 225 -18.58 -4.56 -18.61
N PRO A 226 -18.81 -5.84 -18.93
CA PRO A 226 -19.30 -6.23 -20.22
C PRO A 226 -20.78 -5.84 -20.33
N LEU A 227 -21.08 -4.85 -21.15
CA LEU A 227 -22.44 -4.45 -21.46
C LEU A 227 -22.94 -5.22 -22.68
N ARG A 228 -23.99 -6.02 -22.51
CA ARG A 228 -24.64 -6.77 -23.58
C ARG A 228 -25.99 -6.15 -23.87
N LEU A 229 -26.18 -5.68 -25.11
CA LEU A 229 -27.49 -5.26 -25.59
C LEU A 229 -28.29 -6.48 -25.96
N LYS A 230 -29.50 -6.55 -25.46
CA LYS A 230 -30.49 -7.59 -25.77
C LYS A 230 -31.71 -6.98 -26.43
N ASN A 231 -32.34 -7.72 -27.31
CA ASN A 231 -33.61 -7.31 -27.91
C ASN A 231 -34.76 -7.43 -26.88
N THR A 232 -35.89 -6.79 -27.20
CA THR A 232 -37.11 -6.85 -26.35
C THR A 232 -37.57 -8.30 -26.16
N GLY A 233 -37.65 -8.76 -24.92
CA GLY A 233 -38.05 -10.12 -24.56
C GLY A 233 -36.90 -11.12 -24.33
N GLU A 234 -35.63 -10.78 -24.62
CA GLU A 234 -34.48 -11.69 -24.46
C GLU A 234 -33.84 -11.67 -23.05
N ILE A 235 -34.34 -10.82 -22.14
CA ILE A 235 -33.80 -10.72 -20.77
C ILE A 235 -34.36 -11.80 -19.82
N ALA A 236 -35.44 -12.44 -20.18
CA ALA A 236 -36.15 -13.42 -19.33
C ALA A 236 -35.45 -14.80 -19.22
N GLY A 237 -34.22 -14.95 -19.67
CA GLY A 237 -33.45 -16.21 -19.68
C GLY A 237 -32.06 -16.14 -19.07
N LEU A 238 -31.82 -15.25 -18.07
CA LEU A 238 -30.56 -15.21 -17.30
C LEU A 238 -30.72 -15.87 -15.95
#